data_fb78038dba4bc17e515412e49d46d235
#
_entry.id   fb78038dba4bc17e515412e49d46d235
#
_cell.length_a   1.000
_cell.length_b   1.000
_cell.length_c   1.000
_cell.angle_alpha   90.00
_cell.angle_beta   90.00
_cell.angle_gamma   90.00
#
_symmetry.space_group_name_H-M   'P 1'
#
loop_
_entity.id
_entity.type
_entity.pdbx_description
1 polymer ?
#
loop_
_entity_poly.entity_id
_entity_poly.type
_entity_poly.pdbx_seq_one_letter_code
_entity_poly.pdbx_strand_id
1 'polypeptide(L)'
;MQRRVPLSLLRPGMFVHGIEGSWLSHPFWRRRFLLRSDSDIAALRDADIAFVTIDTARGLAPIDEPEPIIITEPVVANVATGITAERERAVDIVARTREIIRGVFEGARLGKAIDSDQVAAVVDEISESVQRNAYALISIVRLKSKDDYSYLHSVAVCALMVNFARHLGLPDDTVREFGLAGLVHDIGKMDVPSEILNKPGRLTDEEFAIARLHPERGCAILDRAEAIPATAIDVCRHHHEKIDGTGYPFGLKGSEISLAARMGAICDVYDALTSDRAYKDAWSPIEAVTAMHGWNGQFDRDLLFTFYQSIAVFPVGMVVRLRSQRLAIILSNGRRASRPRLRVFYDTAANSLVDPRDIILADDDACKTVVRAENPADWGAHDWPALCVHCLLYTSPSPRDS
;
A
#
# COMPACT_ATOMS: atom_id res chain seq x y z
N MET A 1 13.00 8.95 -21.94
CA MET A 1 12.98 8.18 -20.67
C MET A 1 11.51 8.03 -20.28
N GLN A 2 11.07 6.80 -20.00
CA GLN A 2 9.66 6.57 -19.61
C GLN A 2 9.50 6.82 -18.12
N ARG A 3 8.43 7.52 -17.73
CA ARG A 3 8.11 7.86 -16.33
C ARG A 3 6.61 7.70 -16.10
N ARG A 4 6.24 7.01 -15.05
CA ARG A 4 4.86 6.85 -14.60
C ARG A 4 4.44 8.10 -13.82
N VAL A 5 3.29 8.67 -14.16
CA VAL A 5 2.77 9.89 -13.52
C VAL A 5 1.27 9.75 -13.24
N PRO A 6 0.79 10.23 -12.09
CA PRO A 6 -0.64 10.32 -11.82
C PRO A 6 -1.29 11.35 -12.73
N LEU A 7 -2.60 11.19 -12.98
CA LEU A 7 -3.35 12.12 -13.83
C LEU A 7 -3.28 13.58 -13.35
N SER A 8 -3.13 13.79 -12.05
CA SER A 8 -3.00 15.11 -11.44
C SER A 8 -1.75 15.89 -11.88
N LEU A 9 -0.72 15.20 -12.36
CA LEU A 9 0.53 15.80 -12.84
C LEU A 9 0.59 15.91 -14.38
N LEU A 10 -0.47 15.49 -15.08
CA LEU A 10 -0.53 15.64 -16.52
C LEU A 10 -0.79 17.07 -16.93
N ARG A 11 -0.11 17.49 -18.00
CA ARG A 11 -0.32 18.78 -18.66
C ARG A 11 -0.20 18.63 -20.16
N PRO A 12 -0.81 19.53 -20.92
CA PRO A 12 -0.60 19.61 -22.35
C PRO A 12 0.90 19.67 -22.69
N GLY A 13 1.31 18.97 -23.75
CA GLY A 13 2.71 18.86 -24.15
C GLY A 13 3.43 17.61 -23.62
N MET A 14 2.85 16.82 -22.74
CA MET A 14 3.38 15.53 -22.32
C MET A 14 3.02 14.44 -23.34
N PHE A 15 3.94 13.50 -23.57
CA PHE A 15 3.69 12.39 -24.49
C PHE A 15 3.33 11.14 -23.69
N VAL A 16 2.08 10.70 -23.79
CA VAL A 16 1.60 9.46 -23.18
C VAL A 16 2.15 8.28 -23.98
N HIS A 17 2.89 7.41 -23.32
CA HIS A 17 3.46 6.18 -23.84
C HIS A 17 2.59 4.96 -23.54
N GLY A 18 1.88 4.96 -22.41
CA GLY A 18 0.99 3.90 -21.98
C GLY A 18 -0.06 4.40 -21.01
N ILE A 19 -1.22 3.78 -21.04
CA ILE A 19 -2.35 4.03 -20.11
C ILE A 19 -2.56 2.77 -19.31
N GLU A 20 -2.68 2.90 -17.99
CA GLU A 20 -2.98 1.80 -17.09
C GLU A 20 -4.50 1.67 -16.91
N GLY A 21 -5.03 0.47 -17.13
CA GLY A 21 -6.46 0.19 -17.01
C GLY A 21 -6.99 -0.69 -18.14
N SER A 22 -8.30 -1.01 -18.09
CA SER A 22 -8.96 -1.78 -19.14
C SER A 22 -8.97 -0.96 -20.45
N TRP A 23 -8.37 -1.47 -21.49
CA TRP A 23 -8.28 -0.84 -22.82
C TRP A 23 -9.64 -0.63 -23.49
N LEU A 24 -10.70 -1.19 -22.94
CA LEU A 24 -12.09 -1.07 -23.44
C LEU A 24 -12.81 0.18 -22.91
N SER A 25 -12.25 0.90 -21.94
CA SER A 25 -12.95 2.00 -21.26
C SER A 25 -12.41 3.40 -21.56
N HIS A 26 -11.36 3.55 -22.40
CA HIS A 26 -10.84 4.89 -22.70
C HIS A 26 -11.13 5.33 -24.15
N PRO A 27 -11.42 6.62 -24.40
CA PRO A 27 -11.85 7.14 -25.69
C PRO A 27 -10.72 7.28 -26.73
N PHE A 28 -9.48 6.96 -26.38
CA PHE A 28 -8.34 7.16 -27.27
C PHE A 28 -8.04 5.91 -28.10
N TRP A 29 -8.14 6.05 -29.43
CA TRP A 29 -7.81 5.01 -30.41
C TRP A 29 -6.31 4.67 -30.51
N ARG A 30 -5.46 5.47 -29.84
CA ARG A 30 -4.00 5.32 -29.90
C ARG A 30 -3.44 5.09 -28.50
N ARG A 31 -2.62 4.08 -28.36
CA ARG A 31 -1.90 3.77 -27.10
C ARG A 31 -0.80 4.78 -26.77
N ARG A 32 -0.37 5.61 -27.74
CA ARG A 32 0.73 6.56 -27.61
C ARG A 32 0.34 7.86 -28.31
N PHE A 33 0.27 8.96 -27.57
CA PHE A 33 -0.14 10.25 -28.12
C PHE A 33 0.38 11.41 -27.28
N LEU A 34 0.46 12.59 -27.91
CA LEU A 34 0.77 13.84 -27.23
C LEU A 34 -0.52 14.43 -26.66
N LEU A 35 -0.51 14.77 -25.36
CA LEU A 35 -1.58 15.56 -24.75
C LEU A 35 -1.54 16.97 -25.34
N ARG A 36 -2.60 17.37 -26.01
CA ARG A 36 -2.66 18.67 -26.72
C ARG A 36 -3.43 19.71 -25.96
N SER A 37 -4.34 19.30 -25.07
CA SER A 37 -5.24 20.19 -24.35
C SER A 37 -5.67 19.57 -23.01
N ASP A 38 -6.26 20.40 -22.15
CA ASP A 38 -6.85 19.96 -20.89
C ASP A 38 -8.06 19.03 -21.13
N SER A 39 -8.72 19.11 -22.29
CA SER A 39 -9.79 18.19 -22.65
C SER A 39 -9.29 16.74 -22.85
N ASP A 40 -8.04 16.56 -23.29
CA ASP A 40 -7.43 15.22 -23.39
C ASP A 40 -7.21 14.64 -21.98
N ILE A 41 -6.82 15.49 -21.03
CA ILE A 41 -6.62 15.09 -19.63
C ILE A 41 -7.97 14.79 -18.97
N ALA A 42 -9.00 15.60 -19.23
CA ALA A 42 -10.35 15.36 -18.74
C ALA A 42 -10.90 14.01 -19.24
N ALA A 43 -10.69 13.69 -20.52
CA ALA A 43 -11.11 12.40 -21.09
C ALA A 43 -10.41 11.19 -20.44
N LEU A 44 -9.15 11.34 -20.01
CA LEU A 44 -8.45 10.30 -19.24
C LEU A 44 -9.02 10.17 -17.83
N ARG A 45 -9.44 11.28 -17.23
CA ARG A 45 -10.07 11.31 -15.89
C ARG A 45 -11.45 10.66 -15.91
N ASP A 46 -12.26 10.98 -16.92
CA ASP A 46 -13.60 10.43 -17.09
C ASP A 46 -13.57 8.91 -17.38
N ALA A 47 -12.43 8.39 -17.87
CA ALA A 47 -12.20 6.97 -18.07
C ALA A 47 -11.68 6.23 -16.83
N ASP A 48 -11.73 6.85 -15.65
CA ASP A 48 -11.29 6.30 -14.34
C ASP A 48 -9.83 5.78 -14.34
N ILE A 49 -8.96 6.49 -15.05
CA ILE A 49 -7.54 6.19 -15.15
C ILE A 49 -6.82 6.93 -14.03
N ALA A 50 -6.09 6.20 -13.18
CA ALA A 50 -5.34 6.80 -12.07
C ALA A 50 -3.92 7.25 -12.49
N PHE A 51 -3.28 6.51 -13.40
CA PHE A 51 -1.89 6.74 -13.81
C PHE A 51 -1.70 6.51 -15.30
N VAL A 52 -0.73 7.25 -15.86
CA VAL A 52 -0.24 7.02 -17.22
C VAL A 52 1.28 6.98 -17.24
N THR A 53 1.86 6.26 -18.20
CA THR A 53 3.29 6.30 -18.47
C THR A 53 3.56 7.36 -19.52
N ILE A 54 4.38 8.36 -19.22
CA ILE A 54 4.83 9.38 -20.18
C ILE A 54 6.24 9.10 -20.68
N ASP A 55 6.55 9.58 -21.88
CA ASP A 55 7.93 9.55 -22.43
C ASP A 55 8.49 10.96 -22.52
N THR A 56 9.39 11.28 -21.59
CA THR A 56 10.03 12.61 -21.49
C THR A 56 11.03 12.92 -22.62
N ALA A 57 11.39 11.92 -23.42
CA ALA A 57 12.19 12.14 -24.64
C ALA A 57 11.31 12.63 -25.83
N ARG A 58 9.98 12.47 -25.73
CA ARG A 58 9.02 12.80 -26.80
C ARG A 58 8.02 13.88 -26.44
N GLY A 59 8.01 14.33 -25.19
CA GLY A 59 7.14 15.37 -24.67
C GLY A 59 7.70 16.00 -23.40
N LEU A 60 6.95 16.95 -22.82
CA LEU A 60 7.35 17.64 -21.60
C LEU A 60 7.50 16.67 -20.43
N ALA A 61 8.48 16.93 -19.56
CA ALA A 61 8.62 16.28 -18.27
C ALA A 61 7.64 16.88 -17.24
N PRO A 62 7.28 16.15 -16.17
CA PRO A 62 6.64 16.74 -15.00
C PRO A 62 7.51 17.85 -14.43
N ILE A 63 6.89 18.88 -13.85
CA ILE A 63 7.63 19.91 -13.16
C ILE A 63 8.16 19.31 -11.85
N ASP A 64 9.46 19.33 -11.63
CA ASP A 64 10.04 19.00 -10.33
C ASP A 64 9.62 20.10 -9.34
N GLU A 65 8.95 19.68 -8.26
CA GLU A 65 8.48 20.61 -7.23
C GLU A 65 9.68 21.22 -6.46
N PRO A 66 9.58 22.50 -6.02
CA PRO A 66 10.59 23.08 -5.13
C PRO A 66 10.67 22.33 -3.80
N GLU A 67 11.87 22.20 -3.22
CA GLU A 67 12.05 21.52 -1.94
C GLU A 67 11.23 22.20 -0.83
N PRO A 68 10.39 21.46 -0.09
CA PRO A 68 9.56 22.00 0.96
C PRO A 68 10.38 22.35 2.22
N ILE A 69 9.92 23.34 2.98
CA ILE A 69 10.52 23.72 4.26
C ILE A 69 10.35 22.56 5.25
N ILE A 70 11.44 21.97 5.69
CA ILE A 70 11.45 20.92 6.72
C ILE A 70 11.40 21.60 8.09
N ILE A 71 10.28 21.46 8.80
CA ILE A 71 10.21 21.83 10.21
C ILE A 71 10.76 20.62 10.99
N THR A 72 12.06 20.65 11.28
CA THR A 72 12.69 19.70 12.18
C THR A 72 12.85 20.33 13.54
N GLU A 73 12.25 19.74 14.57
CA GLU A 73 12.85 19.84 15.90
C GLU A 73 14.18 19.05 15.87
N PRO A 74 15.21 19.48 16.63
CA PRO A 74 16.53 18.87 16.52
C PRO A 74 16.48 17.39 16.91
N VAL A 75 16.61 16.53 15.92
CA VAL A 75 16.75 15.08 16.13
C VAL A 75 18.19 14.82 16.63
N VAL A 76 18.29 14.38 17.84
CA VAL A 76 19.53 13.95 18.47
C VAL A 76 20.21 12.87 17.60
N ALA A 77 21.51 13.02 17.33
CA ALA A 77 22.32 12.21 16.41
C ALA A 77 22.35 10.68 16.67
N ASN A 78 21.75 10.19 17.74
CA ASN A 78 21.70 8.77 18.10
C ASN A 78 20.67 7.91 17.31
N VAL A 79 19.76 8.53 16.55
CA VAL A 79 18.70 7.80 15.81
C VAL A 79 19.24 7.23 14.48
N ALA A 80 20.18 7.92 13.85
CA ALA A 80 20.73 7.50 12.54
C ALA A 80 21.55 6.19 12.60
N THR A 81 22.32 5.99 13.67
CA THR A 81 23.08 4.74 13.91
C THR A 81 22.17 3.55 14.22
N GLY A 82 21.06 3.77 14.92
CA GLY A 82 20.05 2.75 15.21
C GLY A 82 19.33 2.22 13.97
N ILE A 83 18.96 3.10 13.04
CA ILE A 83 18.25 2.72 11.80
C ILE A 83 19.14 1.88 10.88
N THR A 84 20.42 2.24 10.72
CA THR A 84 21.35 1.48 9.88
C THR A 84 21.60 0.09 10.46
N ALA A 85 21.85 -0.02 11.75
CA ALA A 85 22.07 -1.31 12.43
C ALA A 85 20.81 -2.21 12.38
N GLU A 86 19.61 -1.64 12.54
CA GLU A 86 18.39 -2.43 12.45
C GLU A 86 18.09 -2.84 10.99
N ARG A 87 18.47 -2.03 10.00
CA ARG A 87 18.36 -2.42 8.60
C ARG A 87 19.27 -3.60 8.24
N GLU A 88 20.49 -3.65 8.75
CA GLU A 88 21.40 -4.80 8.58
C GLU A 88 20.81 -6.06 9.23
N ARG A 89 20.30 -5.95 10.47
CA ARG A 89 19.60 -7.08 11.13
C ARG A 89 18.37 -7.53 10.36
N ALA A 90 17.58 -6.60 9.82
CA ALA A 90 16.41 -6.92 9.05
C ALA A 90 16.74 -7.72 7.77
N VAL A 91 17.87 -7.43 7.11
CA VAL A 91 18.37 -8.23 5.98
C VAL A 91 18.62 -9.68 6.39
N ASP A 92 19.31 -9.89 7.52
CA ASP A 92 19.62 -11.23 8.03
C ASP A 92 18.36 -11.98 8.45
N ILE A 93 17.43 -11.31 9.13
CA ILE A 93 16.13 -11.88 9.52
C ILE A 93 15.37 -12.33 8.28
N VAL A 94 15.22 -11.46 7.28
CA VAL A 94 14.50 -11.78 6.05
C VAL A 94 15.14 -12.95 5.30
N ALA A 95 16.48 -13.03 5.26
CA ALA A 95 17.15 -14.13 4.61
C ALA A 95 16.90 -15.48 5.32
N ARG A 96 16.98 -15.52 6.66
CA ARG A 96 16.71 -16.74 7.44
C ARG A 96 15.26 -17.15 7.38
N THR A 97 14.34 -16.20 7.62
CA THR A 97 12.89 -16.50 7.61
C THR A 97 12.41 -16.96 6.25
N ARG A 98 12.95 -16.41 5.16
CA ARG A 98 12.67 -16.88 3.80
C ARG A 98 13.02 -18.36 3.62
N GLU A 99 14.21 -18.79 4.04
CA GLU A 99 14.63 -20.20 3.89
C GLU A 99 13.76 -21.15 4.73
N ILE A 100 13.40 -20.74 5.95
CA ILE A 100 12.52 -21.51 6.82
C ILE A 100 11.14 -21.66 6.16
N ILE A 101 10.54 -20.57 5.72
CA ILE A 101 9.21 -20.57 5.11
C ILE A 101 9.19 -21.34 3.79
N ARG A 102 10.26 -21.25 2.99
CA ARG A 102 10.42 -22.12 1.82
C ARG A 102 10.35 -23.58 2.21
N GLY A 103 11.11 -24.01 3.22
CA GLY A 103 11.10 -25.39 3.70
C GLY A 103 9.72 -25.85 4.19
N VAL A 104 9.00 -24.98 4.93
CA VAL A 104 7.64 -25.24 5.40
C VAL A 104 6.68 -25.42 4.22
N PHE A 105 6.67 -24.53 3.25
CA PHE A 105 5.76 -24.55 2.10
C PHE A 105 6.06 -25.72 1.16
N GLU A 106 7.32 -26.00 0.87
CA GLU A 106 7.71 -27.17 0.08
C GLU A 106 7.38 -28.48 0.80
N GLY A 107 7.58 -28.51 2.13
CA GLY A 107 7.15 -29.64 2.96
C GLY A 107 5.64 -29.86 2.89
N ALA A 108 4.85 -28.81 3.03
CA ALA A 108 3.39 -28.85 2.91
C ALA A 108 2.94 -29.37 1.52
N ARG A 109 3.59 -28.93 0.44
CA ARG A 109 3.34 -29.46 -0.92
C ARG A 109 3.60 -30.96 -1.04
N LEU A 110 4.55 -31.48 -0.27
CA LEU A 110 4.85 -32.90 -0.22
C LEU A 110 3.97 -33.69 0.80
N GLY A 111 2.95 -33.03 1.36
CA GLY A 111 2.02 -33.62 2.32
C GLY A 111 2.56 -33.76 3.74
N LYS A 112 3.69 -33.13 4.07
CA LYS A 112 4.22 -33.07 5.44
C LYS A 112 3.37 -32.13 6.29
N ALA A 113 3.18 -32.48 7.57
CA ALA A 113 2.59 -31.53 8.53
C ALA A 113 3.49 -30.31 8.72
N ILE A 114 2.86 -29.15 8.93
CA ILE A 114 3.58 -27.91 9.25
C ILE A 114 4.10 -28.01 10.68
N ASP A 115 5.36 -27.71 10.86
CA ASP A 115 5.98 -27.51 12.18
C ASP A 115 5.55 -26.15 12.73
N SER A 116 4.55 -26.15 13.62
CA SER A 116 3.98 -24.96 14.22
C SER A 116 4.99 -24.19 15.09
N ASP A 117 5.91 -24.90 15.76
CA ASP A 117 6.94 -24.26 16.59
C ASP A 117 7.93 -23.49 15.73
N GLN A 118 8.31 -24.06 14.59
CA GLN A 118 9.20 -23.40 13.62
C GLN A 118 8.55 -22.13 13.02
N VAL A 119 7.25 -22.21 12.69
CA VAL A 119 6.50 -21.06 12.17
C VAL A 119 6.34 -19.99 13.24
N ALA A 120 6.02 -20.38 14.48
CA ALA A 120 5.91 -19.45 15.61
C ALA A 120 7.23 -18.71 15.88
N ALA A 121 8.36 -19.41 15.85
CA ALA A 121 9.69 -18.79 16.02
C ALA A 121 9.98 -17.73 14.94
N VAL A 122 9.57 -17.97 13.69
CA VAL A 122 9.68 -16.98 12.61
C VAL A 122 8.83 -15.74 12.90
N VAL A 123 7.60 -15.92 13.37
CA VAL A 123 6.71 -14.81 13.73
C VAL A 123 7.30 -13.99 14.88
N ASP A 124 7.87 -14.65 15.90
CA ASP A 124 8.51 -13.97 17.03
C ASP A 124 9.69 -13.12 16.56
N GLU A 125 10.56 -13.64 15.70
CA GLU A 125 11.71 -12.90 15.17
C GLU A 125 11.27 -11.68 14.34
N ILE A 126 10.25 -11.82 13.51
CA ILE A 126 9.63 -10.72 12.75
C ILE A 126 9.01 -9.70 13.69
N SER A 127 8.24 -10.16 14.71
CA SER A 127 7.53 -9.31 15.67
C SER A 127 8.50 -8.45 16.48
N GLU A 128 9.62 -9.02 16.93
CA GLU A 128 10.69 -8.28 17.61
C GLU A 128 11.34 -7.24 16.70
N SER A 129 11.61 -7.57 15.44
CA SER A 129 12.18 -6.61 14.50
C SER A 129 11.22 -5.47 14.20
N VAL A 130 9.93 -5.76 13.99
CA VAL A 130 8.86 -4.76 13.84
C VAL A 130 8.77 -3.85 15.07
N GLN A 131 8.89 -4.41 16.27
CA GLN A 131 8.85 -3.64 17.52
C GLN A 131 10.04 -2.67 17.64
N ARG A 132 11.23 -3.09 17.20
CA ARG A 132 12.40 -2.21 17.15
C ARG A 132 12.28 -1.14 16.08
N ASN A 133 11.92 -1.51 14.86
CA ASN A 133 11.70 -0.58 13.76
C ASN A 133 10.93 -1.24 12.59
N ALA A 134 9.61 -1.08 12.57
CA ALA A 134 8.75 -1.63 11.53
C ALA A 134 9.16 -1.20 10.10
N TYR A 135 9.55 0.08 9.94
CA TYR A 135 9.92 0.62 8.64
C TYR A 135 11.17 -0.06 8.07
N ALA A 136 12.16 -0.38 8.90
CA ALA A 136 13.38 -1.06 8.47
C ALA A 136 13.04 -2.43 7.86
N LEU A 137 12.29 -3.27 8.56
CA LEU A 137 11.92 -4.60 8.09
C LEU A 137 11.03 -4.54 6.84
N ILE A 138 9.94 -3.76 6.87
CA ILE A 138 9.00 -3.64 5.75
C ILE A 138 9.70 -3.13 4.48
N SER A 139 10.65 -2.20 4.60
CA SER A 139 11.41 -1.70 3.45
C SER A 139 12.31 -2.77 2.82
N ILE A 140 12.87 -3.68 3.60
CA ILE A 140 13.74 -4.77 3.11
C ILE A 140 12.91 -5.85 2.42
N VAL A 141 11.80 -6.30 3.04
CA VAL A 141 10.95 -7.35 2.44
C VAL A 141 10.36 -6.93 1.11
N ARG A 142 10.22 -5.63 0.86
CA ARG A 142 9.73 -5.09 -0.43
C ARG A 142 10.75 -5.23 -1.57
N LEU A 143 12.04 -5.37 -1.27
CA LEU A 143 13.11 -5.57 -2.26
C LEU A 143 13.22 -7.04 -2.67
N LYS A 144 12.13 -7.62 -3.20
CA LYS A 144 12.03 -9.05 -3.52
C LYS A 144 12.74 -9.40 -4.83
N SER A 145 13.37 -10.59 -4.87
CA SER A 145 13.76 -11.22 -6.13
C SER A 145 12.56 -11.95 -6.75
N LYS A 146 12.56 -12.08 -8.09
CA LYS A 146 11.46 -12.72 -8.82
C LYS A 146 11.26 -14.19 -8.46
N ASP A 147 12.33 -14.88 -8.13
CA ASP A 147 12.32 -16.33 -7.87
C ASP A 147 11.77 -16.69 -6.47
N ASP A 148 11.84 -15.76 -5.52
CA ASP A 148 11.43 -15.97 -4.12
C ASP A 148 10.14 -15.23 -3.76
N TYR A 149 9.38 -14.75 -4.77
CA TYR A 149 8.26 -13.87 -4.57
C TYR A 149 7.26 -14.39 -3.53
N SER A 150 6.79 -15.63 -3.65
CA SER A 150 5.74 -16.19 -2.77
C SER A 150 6.17 -16.25 -1.30
N TYR A 151 7.41 -16.65 -1.02
CA TYR A 151 7.91 -16.78 0.36
C TYR A 151 8.15 -15.40 0.99
N LEU A 152 8.77 -14.48 0.26
CA LEU A 152 9.00 -13.12 0.72
C LEU A 152 7.70 -12.33 0.85
N HIS A 153 6.68 -12.64 0.05
CA HIS A 153 5.33 -12.10 0.19
C HIS A 153 4.72 -12.51 1.53
N SER A 154 4.77 -13.78 1.89
CA SER A 154 4.29 -14.27 3.19
C SER A 154 5.02 -13.58 4.37
N VAL A 155 6.34 -13.42 4.29
CA VAL A 155 7.12 -12.68 5.30
C VAL A 155 6.69 -11.22 5.39
N ALA A 156 6.43 -10.57 4.25
CA ALA A 156 5.99 -9.18 4.19
C ALA A 156 4.58 -9.01 4.78
N VAL A 157 3.65 -9.88 4.42
CA VAL A 157 2.27 -9.85 4.97
C VAL A 157 2.29 -10.12 6.47
N CYS A 158 3.11 -11.05 6.96
CA CYS A 158 3.34 -11.25 8.39
C CYS A 158 3.80 -9.94 9.07
N ALA A 159 4.85 -9.30 8.56
CA ALA A 159 5.38 -8.06 9.13
C ALA A 159 4.35 -6.92 9.12
N LEU A 160 3.57 -6.79 8.05
CA LEU A 160 2.49 -5.80 7.94
C LEU A 160 1.36 -6.10 8.92
N MET A 161 0.93 -7.35 9.07
CA MET A 161 -0.10 -7.77 10.02
C MET A 161 0.33 -7.51 11.46
N VAL A 162 1.57 -7.85 11.84
CA VAL A 162 2.15 -7.56 13.15
C VAL A 162 2.17 -6.05 13.42
N ASN A 163 2.68 -5.26 12.49
CA ASN A 163 2.73 -3.80 12.62
C ASN A 163 1.33 -3.21 12.78
N PHE A 164 0.38 -3.66 11.98
CA PHE A 164 -1.00 -3.19 12.00
C PHE A 164 -1.71 -3.56 13.31
N ALA A 165 -1.56 -4.81 13.78
CA ALA A 165 -2.14 -5.27 15.03
C ALA A 165 -1.58 -4.50 16.25
N ARG A 166 -0.26 -4.24 16.28
CA ARG A 166 0.36 -3.39 17.30
C ARG A 166 -0.15 -1.95 17.27
N HIS A 167 -0.34 -1.39 16.07
CA HIS A 167 -0.89 -0.04 15.91
C HIS A 167 -2.33 0.06 16.43
N LEU A 168 -3.13 -1.00 16.28
CA LEU A 168 -4.47 -1.12 16.88
C LEU A 168 -4.45 -1.31 18.42
N GLY A 169 -3.28 -1.52 19.02
CA GLY A 169 -3.14 -1.77 20.46
C GLY A 169 -3.62 -3.15 20.88
N LEU A 170 -3.60 -4.13 19.99
CA LEU A 170 -4.00 -5.50 20.32
C LEU A 170 -2.97 -6.16 21.26
N PRO A 171 -3.42 -7.11 22.14
CA PRO A 171 -2.53 -7.87 23.00
C PRO A 171 -1.44 -8.62 22.23
N ASP A 172 -0.26 -8.82 22.84
CA ASP A 172 0.89 -9.45 22.19
C ASP A 172 0.57 -10.86 21.64
N ASP A 173 -0.22 -11.67 22.35
CA ASP A 173 -0.64 -12.99 21.88
C ASP A 173 -1.50 -12.88 20.60
N THR A 174 -2.42 -11.91 20.56
CA THR A 174 -3.22 -11.62 19.33
C THR A 174 -2.34 -11.11 18.20
N VAL A 175 -1.35 -10.27 18.50
CA VAL A 175 -0.38 -9.79 17.51
C VAL A 175 0.39 -10.97 16.89
N ARG A 176 0.79 -11.94 17.70
CA ARG A 176 1.45 -13.18 17.23
C ARG A 176 0.54 -14.01 16.33
N GLU A 177 -0.71 -14.24 16.76
CA GLU A 177 -1.69 -14.98 15.94
C GLU A 177 -1.92 -14.31 14.59
N PHE A 178 -2.04 -12.97 14.56
CA PHE A 178 -2.22 -12.21 13.31
C PHE A 178 -0.97 -12.26 12.44
N GLY A 179 0.22 -12.21 13.04
CA GLY A 179 1.47 -12.41 12.32
C GLY A 179 1.55 -13.80 11.67
N LEU A 180 1.21 -14.84 12.43
CA LEU A 180 1.17 -16.21 11.92
C LEU A 180 0.13 -16.34 10.80
N ALA A 181 -1.05 -15.76 10.97
CA ALA A 181 -2.08 -15.74 9.95
C ALA A 181 -1.58 -15.12 8.63
N GLY A 182 -0.90 -13.97 8.71
CA GLY A 182 -0.28 -13.33 7.55
C GLY A 182 0.84 -14.20 6.92
N LEU A 183 1.59 -14.94 7.73
CA LEU A 183 2.68 -15.78 7.24
C LEU A 183 2.18 -16.97 6.41
N VAL A 184 1.03 -17.55 6.77
CA VAL A 184 0.52 -18.80 6.15
C VAL A 184 -0.71 -18.58 5.27
N HIS A 185 -1.19 -17.33 5.10
CA HIS A 185 -2.45 -17.05 4.40
C HIS A 185 -2.52 -17.64 2.99
N ASP A 186 -1.40 -17.71 2.31
CA ASP A 186 -1.24 -18.12 0.92
C ASP A 186 -0.66 -19.56 0.74
N ILE A 187 -0.56 -20.35 1.80
CA ILE A 187 0.07 -21.67 1.74
C ILE A 187 -0.59 -22.59 0.71
N GLY A 188 -1.88 -22.43 0.46
CA GLY A 188 -2.62 -23.21 -0.53
C GLY A 188 -2.21 -22.93 -1.99
N LYS A 189 -1.44 -21.88 -2.26
CA LYS A 189 -0.84 -21.65 -3.58
C LYS A 189 0.16 -22.74 -3.97
N MET A 190 0.64 -23.50 -3.01
CA MET A 190 1.52 -24.67 -3.27
C MET A 190 0.82 -25.78 -4.08
N ASP A 191 -0.50 -25.84 -4.03
CA ASP A 191 -1.32 -26.77 -4.79
C ASP A 191 -1.82 -26.22 -6.14
N VAL A 192 -1.48 -24.97 -6.46
CA VAL A 192 -1.78 -24.35 -7.76
C VAL A 192 -0.68 -24.73 -8.75
N PRO A 193 -1.02 -25.21 -9.96
CA PRO A 193 -0.03 -25.50 -10.99
C PRO A 193 0.90 -24.31 -11.27
N SER A 194 2.20 -24.58 -11.37
CA SER A 194 3.22 -23.56 -11.55
C SER A 194 3.02 -22.74 -12.83
N GLU A 195 2.46 -23.36 -13.87
CA GLU A 195 2.14 -22.72 -15.16
C GLU A 195 1.06 -21.66 -15.01
N ILE A 196 0.12 -21.86 -14.08
CA ILE A 196 -0.93 -20.90 -13.75
C ILE A 196 -0.36 -19.79 -12.83
N LEU A 197 0.34 -20.20 -11.78
CA LEU A 197 0.86 -19.28 -10.76
C LEU A 197 1.87 -18.28 -11.35
N ASN A 198 2.72 -18.75 -12.29
CA ASN A 198 3.78 -17.96 -12.92
C ASN A 198 3.42 -17.47 -14.32
N LYS A 199 2.16 -17.59 -14.75
CA LYS A 199 1.73 -17.17 -16.08
C LYS A 199 1.97 -15.69 -16.33
N PRO A 200 2.67 -15.33 -17.41
CA PRO A 200 2.80 -13.95 -17.80
C PRO A 200 1.45 -13.40 -18.34
N GLY A 201 0.88 -12.43 -17.64
CA GLY A 201 -0.36 -11.79 -18.05
C GLY A 201 -1.60 -12.24 -17.28
N ARG A 202 -2.78 -12.07 -17.89
CA ARG A 202 -4.05 -12.43 -17.26
C ARG A 202 -4.29 -13.94 -17.33
N LEU A 203 -4.84 -14.50 -16.27
CA LEU A 203 -5.38 -15.85 -16.26
C LEU A 203 -6.66 -15.90 -17.11
N THR A 204 -6.92 -17.03 -17.75
CA THR A 204 -8.24 -17.32 -18.32
C THR A 204 -9.24 -17.56 -17.18
N ASP A 205 -10.53 -17.62 -17.49
CA ASP A 205 -11.56 -17.87 -16.48
C ASP A 205 -11.37 -19.25 -15.83
N GLU A 206 -10.94 -20.26 -16.60
CA GLU A 206 -10.65 -21.60 -16.10
C GLU A 206 -9.41 -21.62 -15.18
N GLU A 207 -8.35 -20.95 -15.59
CA GLU A 207 -7.13 -20.81 -14.78
C GLU A 207 -7.41 -20.03 -13.49
N PHE A 208 -8.22 -18.98 -13.60
CA PHE A 208 -8.64 -18.20 -12.44
C PHE A 208 -9.50 -19.03 -11.48
N ALA A 209 -10.39 -19.87 -12.01
CA ALA A 209 -11.18 -20.80 -11.19
C ALA A 209 -10.28 -21.76 -10.39
N ILE A 210 -9.19 -22.26 -11.00
CA ILE A 210 -8.20 -23.10 -10.31
C ILE A 210 -7.45 -22.31 -9.24
N ALA A 211 -6.99 -21.10 -9.57
CA ALA A 211 -6.25 -20.25 -8.64
C ALA A 211 -7.10 -19.86 -7.43
N ARG A 212 -8.40 -19.58 -7.61
CA ARG A 212 -9.34 -19.24 -6.53
C ARG A 212 -9.56 -20.34 -5.48
N LEU A 213 -9.12 -21.56 -5.74
CA LEU A 213 -9.22 -22.65 -4.77
C LEU A 213 -8.12 -22.63 -3.70
N HIS A 214 -7.10 -21.77 -3.84
CA HIS A 214 -5.99 -21.76 -2.87
C HIS A 214 -6.42 -21.45 -1.42
N PRO A 215 -7.44 -20.63 -1.11
CA PRO A 215 -7.88 -20.46 0.27
C PRO A 215 -8.40 -21.75 0.90
N GLU A 216 -9.24 -22.50 0.19
CA GLU A 216 -9.78 -23.78 0.67
C GLU A 216 -8.68 -24.84 0.78
N ARG A 217 -7.79 -24.93 -0.21
CA ARG A 217 -6.63 -25.83 -0.19
C ARG A 217 -5.68 -25.51 0.95
N GLY A 218 -5.45 -24.20 1.19
CA GLY A 218 -4.65 -23.74 2.31
C GLY A 218 -5.24 -24.15 3.66
N CYS A 219 -6.55 -24.00 3.86
CA CYS A 219 -7.23 -24.50 5.05
C CYS A 219 -7.04 -26.00 5.22
N ALA A 220 -7.20 -26.80 4.15
CA ALA A 220 -6.99 -28.24 4.21
C ALA A 220 -5.54 -28.65 4.56
N ILE A 221 -4.56 -27.80 4.23
CA ILE A 221 -3.16 -27.99 4.65
C ILE A 221 -3.00 -27.63 6.14
N LEU A 222 -3.54 -26.48 6.57
CA LEU A 222 -3.44 -25.98 7.94
C LEU A 222 -4.18 -26.87 8.95
N ASP A 223 -5.33 -27.47 8.56
CA ASP A 223 -6.12 -28.38 9.39
C ASP A 223 -5.37 -29.70 9.73
N ARG A 224 -4.31 -30.04 8.99
CA ARG A 224 -3.46 -31.20 9.27
C ARG A 224 -2.32 -30.89 10.26
N ALA A 225 -2.07 -29.63 10.53
CA ALA A 225 -1.03 -29.19 11.43
C ALA A 225 -1.56 -29.10 12.86
N GLU A 226 -0.75 -29.49 13.83
CA GLU A 226 -1.07 -29.29 15.23
C GLU A 226 -0.85 -27.84 15.62
N ALA A 227 -1.70 -27.31 16.54
CA ALA A 227 -1.55 -26.01 17.19
C ALA A 227 -1.56 -24.77 16.23
N ILE A 228 -2.19 -24.86 15.07
CA ILE A 228 -2.45 -23.67 14.24
C ILE A 228 -3.67 -22.93 14.80
N PRO A 229 -3.55 -21.63 15.14
CA PRO A 229 -4.68 -20.83 15.64
C PRO A 229 -5.82 -20.76 14.62
N ALA A 230 -7.07 -20.78 15.13
CA ALA A 230 -8.26 -20.63 14.29
C ALA A 230 -8.23 -19.32 13.46
N THR A 231 -7.62 -18.27 14.00
CA THR A 231 -7.36 -16.99 13.32
C THR A 231 -6.57 -17.16 12.03
N ALA A 232 -5.55 -18.04 12.02
CA ALA A 232 -4.75 -18.29 10.83
C ALA A 232 -5.54 -19.02 9.74
N ILE A 233 -6.37 -19.99 10.12
CA ILE A 233 -7.28 -20.69 9.20
C ILE A 233 -8.32 -19.71 8.64
N ASP A 234 -8.85 -18.84 9.47
CA ASP A 234 -9.83 -17.82 9.08
C ASP A 234 -9.26 -16.84 8.06
N VAL A 235 -8.06 -16.28 8.29
CA VAL A 235 -7.40 -15.39 7.34
C VAL A 235 -7.07 -16.12 6.04
N CYS A 236 -6.52 -17.34 6.12
CA CYS A 236 -6.24 -18.15 4.95
C CYS A 236 -7.49 -18.35 4.07
N ARG A 237 -8.64 -18.57 4.70
CA ARG A 237 -9.92 -18.81 4.02
C ARG A 237 -10.53 -17.55 3.43
N HIS A 238 -10.43 -16.40 4.11
CA HIS A 238 -11.25 -15.23 3.84
C HIS A 238 -10.48 -13.96 3.39
N HIS A 239 -9.15 -14.00 3.24
CA HIS A 239 -8.37 -12.81 2.85
C HIS A 239 -8.71 -12.25 1.45
N HIS A 240 -9.45 -12.99 0.63
CA HIS A 240 -9.98 -12.52 -0.65
C HIS A 240 -11.45 -12.10 -0.63
N GLU A 241 -12.09 -12.13 0.55
CA GLU A 241 -13.42 -11.55 0.71
C GLU A 241 -13.35 -10.02 0.62
N LYS A 242 -14.45 -9.41 0.17
CA LYS A 242 -14.58 -7.96 0.04
C LYS A 242 -15.77 -7.48 0.86
N ILE A 243 -15.67 -6.28 1.42
CA ILE A 243 -16.72 -5.71 2.29
C ILE A 243 -18.09 -5.66 1.62
N ASP A 244 -18.16 -5.51 0.30
CA ASP A 244 -19.40 -5.48 -0.48
C ASP A 244 -19.96 -6.86 -0.83
N GLY A 245 -19.24 -7.95 -0.52
CA GLY A 245 -19.63 -9.32 -0.80
C GLY A 245 -19.34 -9.78 -2.23
N THR A 246 -18.57 -9.03 -3.00
CA THR A 246 -18.10 -9.44 -4.34
C THR A 246 -16.82 -10.25 -4.31
N GLY A 247 -16.32 -10.58 -3.09
CA GLY A 247 -15.15 -11.39 -2.85
C GLY A 247 -15.39 -12.89 -3.06
N TYR A 248 -14.41 -13.68 -2.65
CA TYR A 248 -14.48 -15.15 -2.67
C TYR A 248 -13.73 -15.73 -1.46
N PRO A 249 -14.00 -16.99 -1.05
CA PRO A 249 -14.82 -18.01 -1.73
C PRO A 249 -16.33 -17.92 -1.43
N PHE A 250 -16.77 -17.24 -0.34
CA PHE A 250 -18.15 -17.32 0.15
C PHE A 250 -18.98 -16.07 -0.14
N GLY A 251 -18.36 -14.94 -0.53
CA GLY A 251 -19.05 -13.67 -0.73
C GLY A 251 -19.56 -13.04 0.57
N LEU A 252 -18.78 -13.17 1.64
CA LEU A 252 -19.08 -12.59 2.95
C LEU A 252 -19.11 -11.07 2.89
N LYS A 253 -19.95 -10.43 3.74
CA LYS A 253 -20.16 -8.98 3.72
C LYS A 253 -19.90 -8.32 5.07
N GLY A 254 -19.29 -7.17 5.06
CA GLY A 254 -19.17 -6.31 6.23
C GLY A 254 -18.63 -7.03 7.45
N SER A 255 -19.43 -7.13 8.51
CA SER A 255 -19.07 -7.77 9.78
C SER A 255 -19.04 -9.30 9.76
N GLU A 256 -19.49 -9.94 8.69
CA GLU A 256 -19.35 -11.41 8.51
C GLU A 256 -17.86 -11.78 8.28
N ILE A 257 -17.07 -10.83 7.78
CA ILE A 257 -15.62 -10.98 7.63
C ILE A 257 -14.94 -10.56 8.93
N SER A 258 -14.16 -11.46 9.53
CA SER A 258 -13.47 -11.19 10.79
C SER A 258 -12.51 -9.99 10.69
N LEU A 259 -12.14 -9.43 11.84
CA LEU A 259 -11.13 -8.36 11.89
C LEU A 259 -9.81 -8.83 11.26
N ALA A 260 -9.36 -10.04 11.61
CA ALA A 260 -8.10 -10.59 11.11
C ALA A 260 -8.12 -10.78 9.59
N ALA A 261 -9.21 -11.30 9.02
CA ALA A 261 -9.35 -11.49 7.58
C ALA A 261 -9.41 -10.16 6.81
N ARG A 262 -10.13 -9.13 7.35
CA ARG A 262 -10.13 -7.77 6.77
C ARG A 262 -8.74 -7.14 6.79
N MET A 263 -7.99 -7.33 7.88
CA MET A 263 -6.61 -6.85 7.97
C MET A 263 -5.70 -7.60 6.99
N GLY A 264 -5.85 -8.93 6.89
CA GLY A 264 -5.13 -9.76 5.93
C GLY A 264 -5.33 -9.31 4.49
N ALA A 265 -6.58 -9.06 4.09
CA ALA A 265 -6.91 -8.55 2.76
C ALA A 265 -6.23 -7.21 2.43
N ILE A 266 -6.15 -6.29 3.40
CA ILE A 266 -5.48 -4.99 3.23
C ILE A 266 -3.96 -5.20 3.07
N CYS A 267 -3.35 -6.00 3.94
CA CYS A 267 -1.90 -6.25 3.94
C CYS A 267 -1.44 -7.01 2.70
N ASP A 268 -2.19 -8.05 2.28
CA ASP A 268 -1.92 -8.82 1.08
C ASP A 268 -1.93 -7.93 -0.16
N VAL A 269 -3.00 -7.17 -0.36
CA VAL A 269 -3.14 -6.30 -1.53
C VAL A 269 -2.06 -5.21 -1.54
N TYR A 270 -1.77 -4.59 -0.40
CA TYR A 270 -0.73 -3.57 -0.30
C TYR A 270 0.64 -4.13 -0.69
N ASP A 271 1.02 -5.29 -0.14
CA ASP A 271 2.29 -5.92 -0.50
C ASP A 271 2.31 -6.35 -1.97
N ALA A 272 1.22 -6.90 -2.47
CA ALA A 272 1.08 -7.28 -3.88
C ALA A 272 1.24 -6.11 -4.85
N LEU A 273 0.82 -4.91 -4.47
CA LEU A 273 0.99 -3.69 -5.27
C LEU A 273 2.40 -3.12 -5.18
N THR A 274 3.02 -3.16 -4.00
CA THR A 274 4.30 -2.51 -3.71
C THR A 274 5.52 -3.41 -3.90
N SER A 275 5.35 -4.63 -4.41
CA SER A 275 6.41 -5.59 -4.70
C SER A 275 6.59 -5.81 -6.20
N ASP A 276 7.85 -5.94 -6.65
CA ASP A 276 8.16 -6.30 -8.02
C ASP A 276 7.68 -7.72 -8.34
N ARG A 277 6.98 -7.86 -9.46
CA ARG A 277 6.58 -9.17 -10.00
C ARG A 277 7.24 -9.39 -11.36
N ALA A 278 7.25 -10.65 -11.81
CA ALA A 278 7.86 -11.00 -13.09
C ALA A 278 7.36 -10.14 -14.28
N TYR A 279 6.15 -9.60 -14.17
CA TYR A 279 5.45 -8.91 -15.27
C TYR A 279 4.96 -7.51 -14.91
N LYS A 280 5.24 -7.01 -13.68
CA LYS A 280 4.75 -5.72 -13.21
C LYS A 280 5.77 -5.09 -12.26
N ASP A 281 6.20 -3.88 -12.56
CA ASP A 281 7.01 -3.08 -11.66
C ASP A 281 6.23 -2.73 -10.38
N ALA A 282 6.93 -2.66 -9.26
CA ALA A 282 6.33 -2.27 -7.99
C ALA A 282 5.77 -0.83 -8.06
N TRP A 283 4.61 -0.65 -7.48
CA TRP A 283 4.09 0.68 -7.23
C TRP A 283 4.81 1.30 -6.03
N SER A 284 4.94 2.62 -6.03
CA SER A 284 5.36 3.30 -4.81
C SER A 284 4.29 3.12 -3.71
N PRO A 285 4.67 3.20 -2.44
CA PRO A 285 3.71 3.13 -1.33
C PRO A 285 2.53 4.08 -1.47
N ILE A 286 2.79 5.31 -1.95
CA ILE A 286 1.77 6.34 -2.12
C ILE A 286 0.82 5.98 -3.25
N GLU A 287 1.32 5.48 -4.37
CA GLU A 287 0.49 5.01 -5.48
C GLU A 287 -0.42 3.88 -5.03
N ALA A 288 0.11 2.90 -4.29
CA ALA A 288 -0.65 1.77 -3.78
C ALA A 288 -1.78 2.22 -2.85
N VAL A 289 -1.50 3.04 -1.82
CA VAL A 289 -2.55 3.50 -0.90
C VAL A 289 -3.56 4.42 -1.58
N THR A 290 -3.15 5.21 -2.58
CA THR A 290 -4.05 6.07 -3.35
C THR A 290 -5.03 5.22 -4.18
N ALA A 291 -4.55 4.17 -4.84
CA ALA A 291 -5.41 3.26 -5.58
C ALA A 291 -6.35 2.49 -4.65
N MET A 292 -5.82 1.91 -3.55
CA MET A 292 -6.63 1.19 -2.56
C MET A 292 -7.71 2.08 -1.96
N HIS A 293 -7.42 3.36 -1.74
CA HIS A 293 -8.39 4.34 -1.27
C HIS A 293 -9.51 4.58 -2.29
N GLY A 294 -9.21 4.57 -3.58
CA GLY A 294 -10.16 4.73 -4.67
C GLY A 294 -11.10 3.53 -4.87
N TRP A 295 -10.73 2.32 -4.42
CA TRP A 295 -11.52 1.11 -4.63
C TRP A 295 -12.70 1.03 -3.66
N ASN A 296 -13.90 1.31 -4.16
CA ASN A 296 -15.12 1.25 -3.37
C ASN A 296 -15.55 -0.20 -3.15
N GLY A 297 -16.03 -0.50 -1.94
CA GLY A 297 -16.56 -1.82 -1.60
C GLY A 297 -15.54 -2.92 -1.35
N GLN A 298 -14.25 -2.69 -1.59
CA GLN A 298 -13.23 -3.73 -1.39
C GLN A 298 -12.79 -3.86 0.06
N PHE A 299 -12.53 -2.74 0.75
CA PHE A 299 -11.97 -2.71 2.10
C PHE A 299 -12.90 -1.98 3.07
N ASP A 300 -12.80 -2.37 4.35
CA ASP A 300 -13.30 -1.58 5.47
C ASP A 300 -12.55 -0.24 5.51
N ARG A 301 -13.28 0.87 5.39
CA ARG A 301 -12.70 2.21 5.25
C ARG A 301 -11.96 2.70 6.49
N ASP A 302 -12.50 2.43 7.67
CA ASP A 302 -11.90 2.85 8.94
C ASP A 302 -10.64 2.04 9.20
N LEU A 303 -10.69 0.74 8.92
CA LEU A 303 -9.56 -0.16 9.05
C LEU A 303 -8.46 0.18 8.03
N LEU A 304 -8.83 0.48 6.80
CA LEU A 304 -7.90 0.92 5.75
C LEU A 304 -7.20 2.23 6.14
N PHE A 305 -7.93 3.19 6.73
CA PHE A 305 -7.32 4.43 7.23
C PHE A 305 -6.33 4.16 8.37
N THR A 306 -6.70 3.28 9.31
CA THR A 306 -5.80 2.87 10.41
C THR A 306 -4.54 2.17 9.87
N PHE A 307 -4.68 1.39 8.79
CA PHE A 307 -3.51 0.83 8.08
C PHE A 307 -2.59 1.92 7.54
N TYR A 308 -3.13 2.97 6.89
CA TYR A 308 -2.29 4.10 6.42
C TYR A 308 -1.52 4.75 7.57
N GLN A 309 -2.15 4.91 8.72
CA GLN A 309 -1.49 5.43 9.92
C GLN A 309 -0.35 4.49 10.37
N SER A 310 -0.59 3.18 10.37
CA SER A 310 0.40 2.19 10.84
C SER A 310 1.68 2.15 10.00
N ILE A 311 1.58 2.45 8.70
CA ILE A 311 2.72 2.50 7.78
C ILE A 311 3.21 3.93 7.49
N ALA A 312 2.57 4.94 8.10
CA ALA A 312 2.83 6.37 7.89
C ALA A 312 2.77 6.83 6.42
N VAL A 313 1.89 6.21 5.60
CA VAL A 313 1.70 6.53 4.19
C VAL A 313 0.22 6.80 3.93
N PHE A 314 -0.07 7.96 3.33
CA PHE A 314 -1.44 8.42 3.12
C PHE A 314 -1.71 8.71 1.64
N PRO A 315 -2.97 8.50 1.18
CA PRO A 315 -3.39 8.83 -0.18
C PRO A 315 -3.25 10.33 -0.48
N VAL A 316 -2.78 10.65 -1.68
CA VAL A 316 -2.76 12.05 -2.15
C VAL A 316 -4.19 12.55 -2.34
N GLY A 317 -4.44 13.79 -1.91
CA GLY A 317 -5.77 14.40 -1.98
C GLY A 317 -6.70 14.08 -0.81
N MET A 318 -6.29 13.18 0.11
CA MET A 318 -7.05 12.92 1.31
C MET A 318 -7.05 14.15 2.23
N VAL A 319 -8.23 14.53 2.72
CA VAL A 319 -8.37 15.52 3.79
C VAL A 319 -8.29 14.82 5.13
N VAL A 320 -7.44 15.33 6.00
CA VAL A 320 -7.16 14.75 7.31
C VAL A 320 -7.25 15.79 8.40
N ARG A 321 -7.67 15.37 9.61
CA ARG A 321 -7.58 16.16 10.82
C ARG A 321 -6.25 15.92 11.50
N LEU A 322 -5.59 16.98 11.88
CA LEU A 322 -4.38 16.95 12.67
C LEU A 322 -4.71 17.04 14.17
N ARG A 323 -3.82 16.55 15.01
CA ARG A 323 -3.94 16.68 16.48
C ARG A 323 -4.06 18.15 16.91
N SER A 324 -3.48 19.09 16.16
CA SER A 324 -3.58 20.54 16.36
C SER A 324 -4.98 21.11 16.06
N GLN A 325 -6.01 20.28 15.84
CA GLN A 325 -7.36 20.69 15.44
C GLN A 325 -7.40 21.47 14.13
N ARG A 326 -6.48 21.20 13.23
CA ARG A 326 -6.45 21.77 11.88
C ARG A 326 -6.76 20.71 10.84
N LEU A 327 -7.36 21.12 9.73
CA LEU A 327 -7.49 20.27 8.56
C LEU A 327 -6.34 20.52 7.62
N ALA A 328 -5.88 19.44 7.03
CA ALA A 328 -4.84 19.48 6.03
C ALA A 328 -5.18 18.50 4.89
N ILE A 329 -4.70 18.80 3.69
CA ILE A 329 -4.79 17.93 2.54
C ILE A 329 -3.43 17.27 2.30
N ILE A 330 -3.44 15.97 2.03
CA ILE A 330 -2.23 15.22 1.70
C ILE A 330 -1.79 15.59 0.29
N LEU A 331 -0.56 16.06 0.18
CA LEU A 331 0.06 16.40 -1.10
C LEU A 331 0.95 15.25 -1.58
N SER A 332 1.34 15.29 -2.86
CA SER A 332 2.33 14.33 -3.37
C SER A 332 3.66 14.48 -2.62
N ASN A 333 4.23 13.37 -2.23
CA ASN A 333 5.55 13.33 -1.59
C ASN A 333 6.63 13.14 -2.67
N GLY A 334 7.70 13.95 -2.64
CA GLY A 334 8.76 13.82 -3.61
C GLY A 334 9.52 12.49 -3.52
N ARG A 335 10.40 12.31 -2.53
CA ARG A 335 11.34 11.17 -2.50
C ARG A 335 11.17 10.19 -1.35
N ARG A 336 10.42 10.51 -0.29
CA ARG A 336 10.25 9.66 0.90
C ARG A 336 8.77 9.51 1.25
N ALA A 337 8.24 8.32 1.04
CA ALA A 337 6.84 7.98 1.31
C ALA A 337 6.46 8.13 2.79
N SER A 338 7.40 7.85 3.70
CA SER A 338 7.20 7.94 5.15
C SER A 338 7.15 9.37 5.71
N ARG A 339 7.36 10.39 4.87
CA ARG A 339 7.30 11.80 5.26
C ARG A 339 6.20 12.50 4.47
N PRO A 340 4.92 12.34 4.88
CA PRO A 340 3.83 12.95 4.16
C PRO A 340 3.94 14.48 4.19
N ARG A 341 3.76 15.08 3.01
CA ARG A 341 3.63 16.52 2.84
C ARG A 341 2.16 16.88 2.91
N LEU A 342 1.82 17.84 3.73
CA LEU A 342 0.45 18.25 3.94
C LEU A 342 0.32 19.77 3.73
N ARG A 343 -0.81 20.20 3.21
CA ARG A 343 -1.21 21.59 3.20
C ARG A 343 -2.27 21.85 4.23
N VAL A 344 -1.93 22.57 5.28
CA VAL A 344 -2.87 23.03 6.29
C VAL A 344 -3.64 24.23 5.72
N PHE A 345 -4.97 24.22 5.83
CA PHE A 345 -5.84 25.23 5.22
C PHE A 345 -7.05 25.65 6.07
N TYR A 346 -7.35 24.93 7.16
CA TYR A 346 -8.54 25.20 7.99
C TYR A 346 -8.23 24.97 9.46
N ASP A 347 -8.81 25.81 10.31
CA ASP A 347 -8.80 25.69 11.78
C ASP A 347 -10.20 25.30 12.26
N THR A 348 -10.33 24.06 12.81
CA THR A 348 -11.62 23.53 13.23
C THR A 348 -12.12 24.15 14.53
N ALA A 349 -11.23 24.71 15.37
CA ALA A 349 -11.61 25.40 16.59
C ALA A 349 -12.16 26.81 16.30
N ALA A 350 -11.52 27.51 15.37
CA ALA A 350 -11.97 28.82 14.90
C ALA A 350 -13.09 28.74 13.85
N ASN A 351 -13.37 27.53 13.32
CA ASN A 351 -14.31 27.25 12.23
C ASN A 351 -14.09 28.19 11.01
N SER A 352 -12.81 28.34 10.61
CA SER A 352 -12.42 29.26 9.55
C SER A 352 -11.23 28.78 8.73
N LEU A 353 -11.16 29.25 7.48
CA LEU A 353 -9.98 29.07 6.64
C LEU A 353 -8.78 29.78 7.28
N VAL A 354 -7.61 29.17 7.14
CA VAL A 354 -6.31 29.77 7.46
C VAL A 354 -5.48 29.89 6.19
N ASP A 355 -4.49 30.78 6.21
CA ASP A 355 -3.57 30.89 5.08
C ASP A 355 -2.92 29.51 4.81
N PRO A 356 -3.05 28.98 3.58
CA PRO A 356 -2.53 27.66 3.26
C PRO A 356 -1.00 27.62 3.44
N ARG A 357 -0.53 26.64 4.22
CA ARG A 357 0.89 26.42 4.41
C ARG A 357 1.23 24.93 4.32
N ASP A 358 2.34 24.63 3.69
CA ASP A 358 2.82 23.29 3.56
C ASP A 358 3.68 22.91 4.77
N ILE A 359 3.47 21.71 5.27
CA ILE A 359 4.28 21.09 6.31
C ILE A 359 4.70 19.69 5.87
N ILE A 360 5.85 19.22 6.38
CA ILE A 360 6.27 17.84 6.24
C ILE A 360 6.29 17.23 7.62
N LEU A 361 5.66 16.07 7.77
CA LEU A 361 5.70 15.33 9.02
C LEU A 361 6.96 14.46 9.06
N ALA A 362 7.63 14.41 10.21
CA ALA A 362 8.73 13.49 10.43
C ALA A 362 8.24 12.04 10.49
N ASP A 363 9.14 11.07 10.23
CA ASP A 363 8.80 9.65 10.08
C ASP A 363 7.99 9.10 11.27
N ASP A 364 8.34 9.48 12.51
CA ASP A 364 7.67 8.98 13.73
C ASP A 364 6.45 9.82 14.16
N ASP A 365 6.22 10.97 13.55
CA ASP A 365 5.16 11.90 13.95
C ASP A 365 3.91 11.80 13.09
N ALA A 366 4.02 11.24 11.89
CA ALA A 366 2.90 11.19 10.95
C ALA A 366 1.71 10.40 11.52
N CYS A 367 1.94 9.23 12.10
CA CYS A 367 0.91 8.41 12.73
C CYS A 367 0.32 9.02 14.02
N LYS A 368 1.09 9.88 14.73
CA LYS A 368 0.63 10.57 15.93
C LYS A 368 -0.06 11.89 15.62
N THR A 369 0.29 12.52 14.52
CA THR A 369 -0.17 13.87 14.13
C THR A 369 -1.45 13.81 13.32
N VAL A 370 -1.61 12.85 12.42
CA VAL A 370 -2.81 12.65 11.62
C VAL A 370 -3.79 11.77 12.42
N VAL A 371 -4.90 12.38 12.86
CA VAL A 371 -5.85 11.74 13.79
C VAL A 371 -6.90 10.92 13.05
N ARG A 372 -7.50 11.50 11.98
CA ARG A 372 -8.54 10.83 11.19
C ARG A 372 -8.68 11.44 9.80
N ALA A 373 -9.31 10.68 8.90
CA ALA A 373 -9.81 11.22 7.63
C ALA A 373 -11.03 12.10 7.88
N GLU A 374 -11.20 13.13 7.05
CA GLU A 374 -12.38 14.00 7.07
C GLU A 374 -13.05 14.00 5.71
N ASN A 375 -14.38 14.04 5.72
CA ASN A 375 -15.10 14.26 4.49
C ASN A 375 -15.11 15.78 4.18
N PRO A 376 -14.57 16.20 3.04
CA PRO A 376 -14.56 17.63 2.67
C PRO A 376 -15.95 18.28 2.70
N ALA A 377 -17.01 17.54 2.37
CA ALA A 377 -18.38 18.07 2.34
C ALA A 377 -18.88 18.55 3.71
N ASP A 378 -18.34 18.04 4.82
CA ASP A 378 -18.75 18.40 6.17
C ASP A 378 -18.22 19.78 6.61
N TRP A 379 -17.30 20.36 5.82
CA TRP A 379 -16.56 21.58 6.16
C TRP A 379 -16.89 22.77 5.25
N GLY A 380 -18.05 22.76 4.60
CA GLY A 380 -18.54 23.81 3.73
C GLY A 380 -18.15 23.64 2.25
N ALA A 381 -18.78 24.44 1.40
CA ALA A 381 -18.59 24.37 -0.05
C ALA A 381 -17.28 25.11 -0.45
N HIS A 382 -16.15 24.52 -0.14
CA HIS A 382 -14.85 25.02 -0.61
C HIS A 382 -14.40 24.19 -1.82
N ASP A 383 -13.70 24.85 -2.75
CA ASP A 383 -13.07 24.14 -3.86
C ASP A 383 -11.82 23.37 -3.36
N TRP A 384 -12.06 22.24 -2.69
CA TRP A 384 -11.02 21.37 -2.15
C TRP A 384 -10.03 20.89 -3.21
N PRO A 385 -10.46 20.55 -4.46
CA PRO A 385 -9.55 20.28 -5.55
C PRO A 385 -8.60 21.44 -5.87
N ALA A 386 -9.07 22.69 -5.80
CA ALA A 386 -8.22 23.85 -6.05
C ALA A 386 -7.10 24.01 -5.01
N LEU A 387 -7.32 23.59 -3.77
CA LEU A 387 -6.27 23.54 -2.76
C LEU A 387 -5.15 22.55 -3.08
N CYS A 388 -5.47 21.48 -3.80
CA CYS A 388 -4.47 20.56 -4.36
C CYS A 388 -3.75 21.18 -5.55
N VAL A 389 -4.48 21.93 -6.40
CA VAL A 389 -3.99 22.47 -7.68
C VAL A 389 -3.15 23.74 -7.50
N HIS A 390 -3.41 24.56 -6.46
CA HIS A 390 -2.61 25.77 -6.18
C HIS A 390 -1.13 25.49 -5.90
N CYS A 391 -0.74 24.24 -5.69
CA CYS A 391 0.66 23.81 -5.71
C CYS A 391 1.32 23.95 -7.09
N LEU A 392 0.54 24.00 -8.17
CA LEU A 392 1.06 24.05 -9.55
C LEU A 392 1.14 25.48 -10.11
N LEU A 393 0.45 26.46 -9.49
CA LEU A 393 0.36 27.83 -10.03
C LEU A 393 1.37 28.83 -9.43
N TYR A 394 2.06 28.47 -8.34
CA TYR A 394 3.06 29.37 -7.74
C TYR A 394 4.48 29.27 -8.34
N THR A 395 4.64 28.58 -9.45
CA THR A 395 5.91 28.51 -10.20
C THR A 395 5.86 29.24 -11.55
N SER A 396 4.98 30.22 -11.72
CA SER A 396 5.16 31.20 -12.80
C SER A 396 6.24 32.17 -12.39
N PRO A 397 7.37 32.29 -13.11
CA PRO A 397 8.32 33.36 -12.85
C PRO A 397 7.60 34.69 -13.05
N SER A 398 7.71 35.56 -12.06
CA SER A 398 7.30 36.95 -12.16
C SER A 398 7.95 37.57 -13.41
N PRO A 399 7.19 38.28 -14.25
CA PRO A 399 7.79 39.05 -15.34
C PRO A 399 8.42 40.31 -14.75
N ARG A 400 9.63 40.20 -14.25
CA ARG A 400 10.55 41.32 -14.03
C ARG A 400 11.93 40.79 -14.35
N ASP A 401 12.33 41.06 -15.54
CA ASP A 401 13.47 41.84 -15.93
C ASP A 401 13.65 41.66 -17.45
N SER A 402 13.14 42.65 -18.13
CA SER A 402 13.60 43.09 -19.46
C SER A 402 14.78 43.97 -19.29
#